data_122f0422d9b62dd24a8fa6889a8f1bb2
#
_entry.id   122f0422d9b62dd24a8fa6889a8f1bb2
#
_cell.length_a   1.000
_cell.length_b   1.000
_cell.length_c   1.000
_cell.angle_alpha   90.00
_cell.angle_beta   90.00
_cell.angle_gamma   90.00
#
_symmetry.space_group_name_H-M   'P 1'
#
loop_
_entity.id
_entity.type
_entity.pdbx_description
1 polymer ?
#
loop_
_entity_poly.entity_id
_entity_poly.type
_entity_poly.pdbx_seq_one_letter_code
_entity_poly.pdbx_strand_id
1 'polypeptide(L)'
;MKFKSNISEMKVALTKAKTTISSKDNQPVLRNFCLKLVGNELTILATDLDLSTVCHLTVEGSEDGLITIPGEKLFSIVNNANSDTVEFDITDKKAVIKAGKYQAAIQCLEADDFPSIAEFTAAEPLKAERAVFLENLNRISFSISDNEARKNLLAVFINGGYIQASDGHVSSVCKFPSSIENTLIPSLAVPDLVRVLRNSSAEFIEIATTDSFLLFRLDKDLFITRLSQANFPDIPKKVLKPTEKNPIVATVDKKALVGVLNRVSITSNANSLAVAFKVANSKLQLSAADLEGNISTEEIDCEHNEDIEFNLNYEYVLDICKSVSSDNLTMKIHPNLRIPIRIEDGDFTALLMRLAPTALKQENDESKQTAEN
;
A
#
# COMPACT_ATOMS: atom_id res chain seq x y z
N MET A 1 8.29 -24.09 -29.17
CA MET A 1 8.13 -24.08 -27.72
C MET A 1 6.86 -24.82 -27.34
N LYS A 2 6.96 -25.89 -26.56
CA LYS A 2 5.77 -26.67 -26.17
C LYS A 2 5.86 -27.09 -24.72
N PHE A 3 4.76 -26.91 -23.96
CA PHE A 3 4.67 -27.32 -22.56
C PHE A 3 3.22 -27.47 -22.10
N LYS A 4 3.06 -28.15 -20.97
CA LYS A 4 1.80 -28.27 -20.24
C LYS A 4 2.01 -27.84 -18.78
N SER A 5 1.06 -27.09 -18.22
CA SER A 5 1.14 -26.55 -16.85
C SER A 5 -0.14 -26.82 -16.07
N ASN A 6 -0.02 -26.87 -14.75
CA ASN A 6 -1.15 -26.78 -13.85
C ASN A 6 -1.77 -25.38 -13.95
N ILE A 7 -3.10 -25.31 -14.08
CA ILE A 7 -3.78 -24.03 -14.32
C ILE A 7 -3.78 -23.13 -13.08
N SER A 8 -3.84 -23.72 -11.89
CA SER A 8 -3.84 -22.95 -10.64
C SER A 8 -2.48 -22.28 -10.40
N GLU A 9 -1.38 -22.98 -10.65
CA GLU A 9 -0.02 -22.43 -10.55
C GLU A 9 0.21 -21.35 -11.61
N MET A 10 -0.22 -21.60 -12.85
CA MET A 10 -0.15 -20.62 -13.93
C MET A 10 -0.95 -19.34 -13.60
N LYS A 11 -2.16 -19.47 -13.03
CA LYS A 11 -2.97 -18.33 -12.59
C LYS A 11 -2.24 -17.48 -11.54
N VAL A 12 -1.62 -18.12 -10.55
CA VAL A 12 -0.85 -17.42 -9.50
C VAL A 12 0.31 -16.65 -10.11
N ALA A 13 1.11 -17.30 -10.97
CA ALA A 13 2.25 -16.65 -11.60
C ALA A 13 1.85 -15.48 -12.50
N LEU A 14 0.83 -15.68 -13.35
CA LEU A 14 0.31 -14.60 -14.20
C LEU A 14 -0.32 -13.46 -13.38
N THR A 15 -0.95 -13.76 -12.24
CA THR A 15 -1.48 -12.72 -11.34
C THR A 15 -0.38 -11.84 -10.75
N LYS A 16 0.77 -12.44 -10.39
CA LYS A 16 1.95 -11.69 -9.94
C LYS A 16 2.52 -10.84 -11.09
N ALA A 17 2.74 -11.44 -12.26
CA ALA A 17 3.38 -10.80 -13.39
C ALA A 17 2.49 -9.73 -14.08
N LYS A 18 1.16 -9.87 -14.04
CA LYS A 18 0.22 -8.95 -14.70
C LYS A 18 0.37 -7.50 -14.24
N THR A 19 0.77 -7.29 -13.01
CA THR A 19 0.88 -5.95 -12.41
C THR A 19 1.95 -5.09 -13.07
N THR A 20 2.95 -5.73 -13.65
CA THR A 20 4.12 -5.07 -14.25
C THR A 20 4.10 -5.03 -15.78
N ILE A 21 2.99 -5.40 -16.42
CA ILE A 21 2.82 -5.14 -17.86
C ILE A 21 2.23 -3.74 -18.07
N SER A 22 2.82 -2.97 -18.98
CA SER A 22 2.33 -1.63 -19.31
C SER A 22 1.01 -1.70 -20.07
N SER A 23 0.00 -0.96 -19.60
CA SER A 23 -1.26 -0.78 -20.33
C SER A 23 -1.25 0.40 -21.30
N LYS A 24 -0.30 1.34 -21.13
CA LYS A 24 -0.30 2.66 -21.78
C LYS A 24 0.91 2.92 -22.67
N ASP A 25 1.90 2.03 -22.68
CA ASP A 25 3.15 2.28 -23.38
C ASP A 25 3.01 2.14 -24.91
N ASN A 26 3.77 2.94 -25.64
CA ASN A 26 3.86 2.86 -27.10
C ASN A 26 4.71 1.68 -27.59
N GLN A 27 5.39 0.97 -26.69
CA GLN A 27 6.18 -0.22 -27.00
C GLN A 27 5.32 -1.49 -26.84
N PRO A 28 4.93 -2.16 -27.95
CA PRO A 28 4.04 -3.33 -27.88
C PRO A 28 4.59 -4.48 -27.03
N VAL A 29 5.92 -4.64 -26.96
CA VAL A 29 6.59 -5.70 -26.22
C VAL A 29 6.36 -5.59 -24.71
N LEU A 30 6.21 -4.37 -24.16
CA LEU A 30 5.95 -4.12 -22.73
C LEU A 30 4.50 -4.45 -22.30
N ARG A 31 3.61 -4.71 -23.27
CA ARG A 31 2.25 -5.23 -23.02
C ARG A 31 2.20 -6.74 -22.99
N ASN A 32 3.33 -7.40 -23.21
CA ASN A 32 3.44 -8.84 -23.31
C ASN A 32 4.13 -9.42 -22.07
N PHE A 33 3.79 -10.68 -21.75
CA PHE A 33 4.67 -11.52 -20.96
C PHE A 33 5.74 -12.10 -21.87
N CYS A 34 6.99 -12.10 -21.41
CA CYS A 34 8.05 -12.86 -22.04
C CYS A 34 8.12 -14.23 -21.36
N LEU A 35 7.93 -15.29 -22.14
CA LEU A 35 7.97 -16.67 -21.69
C LEU A 35 9.29 -17.31 -22.13
N LYS A 36 10.04 -17.86 -21.19
CA LYS A 36 11.29 -18.61 -21.43
C LYS A 36 11.13 -20.01 -20.87
N LEU A 37 11.18 -21.01 -21.69
CA LEU A 37 11.16 -22.42 -21.30
C LEU A 37 12.54 -23.04 -21.52
N VAL A 38 13.06 -23.67 -20.47
CA VAL A 38 14.27 -24.50 -20.52
C VAL A 38 13.99 -25.80 -19.78
N GLY A 39 13.90 -26.89 -20.51
CA GLY A 39 13.49 -28.18 -19.96
C GLY A 39 12.09 -28.10 -19.33
N ASN A 40 12.00 -28.32 -18.04
CA ASN A 40 10.75 -28.25 -17.27
C ASN A 40 10.59 -26.94 -16.48
N GLU A 41 11.46 -25.96 -16.68
CA GLU A 41 11.40 -24.68 -15.98
C GLU A 41 10.89 -23.58 -16.92
N LEU A 42 9.68 -23.07 -16.63
CA LEU A 42 9.10 -21.93 -17.30
C LEU A 42 9.36 -20.67 -16.48
N THR A 43 10.01 -19.68 -17.08
CA THR A 43 10.15 -18.34 -16.54
C THR A 43 9.20 -17.39 -17.25
N ILE A 44 8.40 -16.63 -16.48
CA ILE A 44 7.50 -15.57 -16.96
C ILE A 44 8.09 -14.24 -16.51
N LEU A 45 8.42 -13.38 -17.48
CA LEU A 45 8.94 -12.05 -17.23
C LEU A 45 7.92 -10.99 -17.67
N ALA A 46 7.79 -9.95 -16.89
CA ALA A 46 6.98 -8.78 -17.22
C ALA A 46 7.69 -7.51 -16.75
N THR A 47 7.57 -6.42 -17.49
CA THR A 47 8.17 -5.13 -17.12
C THR A 47 7.46 -3.97 -17.82
N ASP A 48 7.40 -2.81 -17.11
CA ASP A 48 7.05 -1.50 -17.65
C ASP A 48 8.26 -0.55 -17.63
N LEU A 49 9.48 -1.07 -17.44
CA LEU A 49 10.78 -0.41 -17.28
C LEU A 49 11.04 0.18 -15.87
N ASP A 50 10.02 0.52 -15.12
CA ASP A 50 10.15 0.99 -13.73
C ASP A 50 9.92 -0.15 -12.73
N LEU A 51 9.00 -1.04 -13.07
CA LEU A 51 8.70 -2.25 -12.31
C LEU A 51 8.98 -3.48 -13.18
N SER A 52 9.47 -4.55 -12.57
CA SER A 52 9.64 -5.83 -13.24
C SER A 52 9.28 -6.98 -12.31
N THR A 53 8.71 -8.04 -12.89
CA THR A 53 8.40 -9.29 -12.18
C THR A 53 8.98 -10.46 -12.96
N VAL A 54 9.61 -11.39 -12.23
CA VAL A 54 10.10 -12.66 -12.75
C VAL A 54 9.47 -13.77 -11.93
N CYS A 55 8.67 -14.61 -12.54
CA CYS A 55 8.03 -15.75 -11.90
C CYS A 55 8.53 -17.06 -12.50
N HIS A 56 8.73 -18.07 -11.67
CA HIS A 56 9.21 -19.39 -12.06
C HIS A 56 8.15 -20.45 -11.77
N LEU A 57 7.92 -21.32 -12.77
CA LEU A 57 7.03 -22.46 -12.64
C LEU A 57 7.71 -23.73 -13.11
N THR A 58 7.41 -24.84 -12.44
CA THR A 58 7.73 -26.15 -12.97
C THR A 58 6.59 -26.61 -13.89
N VAL A 59 6.89 -27.01 -15.11
CA VAL A 59 5.93 -27.41 -16.14
C VAL A 59 6.37 -28.74 -16.76
N GLU A 60 5.49 -29.38 -17.51
CA GLU A 60 5.84 -30.51 -18.38
C GLU A 60 6.33 -29.95 -19.73
N GLY A 61 7.63 -29.65 -19.83
CA GLY A 61 8.25 -29.10 -21.04
C GLY A 61 8.56 -30.20 -22.08
N SER A 62 8.33 -29.93 -23.35
CA SER A 62 8.67 -30.83 -24.45
C SER A 62 9.50 -30.18 -25.54
N GLU A 63 9.50 -28.85 -25.64
CA GLU A 63 10.29 -28.09 -26.61
C GLU A 63 10.61 -26.71 -26.04
N ASP A 64 11.90 -26.45 -25.84
CA ASP A 64 12.39 -25.17 -25.30
C ASP A 64 12.05 -23.99 -26.21
N GLY A 65 12.10 -22.78 -25.66
CA GLY A 65 11.87 -21.59 -26.47
C GLY A 65 11.83 -20.28 -25.67
N LEU A 66 11.82 -19.19 -26.40
CA LEU A 66 11.72 -17.82 -25.88
C LEU A 66 10.78 -17.03 -26.80
N ILE A 67 9.73 -16.44 -26.23
CA ILE A 67 8.69 -15.73 -27.01
C ILE A 67 8.00 -14.70 -26.12
N THR A 68 7.39 -13.67 -26.71
CA THR A 68 6.50 -12.77 -25.99
C THR A 68 5.05 -12.96 -26.43
N ILE A 69 4.13 -12.97 -25.47
CA ILE A 69 2.70 -13.22 -25.67
C ILE A 69 1.87 -12.10 -25.05
N PRO A 70 0.81 -11.57 -25.73
CA PRO A 70 -0.04 -10.51 -25.20
C PRO A 70 -0.60 -10.83 -23.82
N GLY A 71 -0.15 -10.05 -22.80
CA GLY A 71 -0.33 -10.39 -21.40
C GLY A 71 -1.77 -10.40 -20.94
N GLU A 72 -2.56 -9.39 -21.30
CA GLU A 72 -3.99 -9.33 -20.95
C GLU A 72 -4.79 -10.49 -21.57
N LYS A 73 -4.46 -10.88 -22.80
CA LYS A 73 -5.14 -12.00 -23.46
C LYS A 73 -4.78 -13.33 -22.80
N LEU A 74 -3.48 -13.57 -22.56
CA LEU A 74 -3.03 -14.78 -21.88
C LEU A 74 -3.64 -14.89 -20.48
N PHE A 75 -3.57 -13.82 -19.69
CA PHE A 75 -4.17 -13.77 -18.37
C PHE A 75 -5.66 -14.10 -18.40
N SER A 76 -6.42 -13.47 -19.31
CA SER A 76 -7.85 -13.69 -19.43
C SER A 76 -8.19 -15.13 -19.81
N ILE A 77 -7.44 -15.73 -20.74
CA ILE A 77 -7.64 -17.14 -21.14
C ILE A 77 -7.42 -18.06 -19.96
N VAL A 78 -6.28 -17.94 -19.27
CA VAL A 78 -5.93 -18.83 -18.16
C VAL A 78 -6.87 -18.61 -16.97
N ASN A 79 -7.21 -17.36 -16.66
CA ASN A 79 -8.08 -17.05 -15.53
C ASN A 79 -9.51 -17.58 -15.69
N ASN A 80 -10.05 -17.55 -16.92
CA ASN A 80 -11.41 -18.02 -17.21
C ASN A 80 -11.46 -19.51 -17.62
N ALA A 81 -10.32 -20.19 -17.71
CA ALA A 81 -10.30 -21.59 -18.08
C ALA A 81 -10.90 -22.47 -16.98
N ASN A 82 -11.75 -23.42 -17.40
CA ASN A 82 -12.35 -24.43 -16.54
C ASN A 82 -11.72 -25.81 -16.84
N SER A 83 -10.49 -25.99 -16.39
CA SER A 83 -9.67 -27.20 -16.57
C SER A 83 -8.59 -27.22 -15.50
N ASP A 84 -8.06 -28.39 -15.18
CA ASP A 84 -6.94 -28.56 -14.25
C ASP A 84 -5.59 -28.21 -14.89
N THR A 85 -5.51 -28.30 -16.22
CA THR A 85 -4.27 -28.09 -16.98
C THR A 85 -4.49 -27.20 -18.19
N VAL A 86 -3.41 -26.52 -18.59
CA VAL A 86 -3.32 -25.73 -19.82
C VAL A 86 -2.10 -26.18 -20.63
N GLU A 87 -2.31 -26.36 -21.93
CA GLU A 87 -1.29 -26.78 -22.89
C GLU A 87 -0.97 -25.63 -23.84
N PHE A 88 0.31 -25.44 -24.11
CA PHE A 88 0.84 -24.44 -25.03
C PHE A 88 1.60 -25.14 -26.19
N ASP A 89 1.23 -24.80 -27.41
CA ASP A 89 1.97 -25.13 -28.63
C ASP A 89 2.26 -23.81 -29.37
N ILE A 90 3.52 -23.39 -29.37
CA ILE A 90 3.93 -22.09 -29.90
C ILE A 90 4.89 -22.32 -31.05
N THR A 91 4.45 -21.98 -32.25
CA THR A 91 5.17 -22.15 -33.49
C THR A 91 4.96 -20.92 -34.38
N ASP A 92 5.96 -20.46 -35.07
CA ASP A 92 5.87 -19.38 -36.07
C ASP A 92 5.16 -18.10 -35.53
N LYS A 93 5.52 -17.65 -34.32
CA LYS A 93 4.91 -16.47 -33.66
C LYS A 93 3.41 -16.62 -33.39
N LYS A 94 2.92 -17.85 -33.28
CA LYS A 94 1.52 -18.13 -32.95
C LYS A 94 1.45 -19.12 -31.79
N ALA A 95 0.81 -18.74 -30.70
CA ALA A 95 0.53 -19.61 -29.56
C ALA A 95 -0.86 -20.23 -29.71
N VAL A 96 -0.92 -21.54 -29.76
CA VAL A 96 -2.15 -22.31 -29.61
C VAL A 96 -2.23 -22.76 -28.15
N ILE A 97 -3.26 -22.31 -27.44
CA ILE A 97 -3.47 -22.56 -26.02
C ILE A 97 -4.70 -23.41 -25.86
N LYS A 98 -4.59 -24.57 -25.19
CA LYS A 98 -5.69 -25.49 -24.95
C LYS A 98 -5.94 -25.69 -23.47
N ALA A 99 -7.19 -25.59 -23.04
CA ALA A 99 -7.61 -25.84 -21.65
C ALA A 99 -8.93 -26.62 -21.65
N GLY A 100 -8.86 -27.93 -21.48
CA GLY A 100 -9.98 -28.83 -21.65
C GLY A 100 -10.52 -28.81 -23.09
N LYS A 101 -11.79 -28.39 -23.25
CA LYS A 101 -12.44 -28.24 -24.57
C LYS A 101 -12.19 -26.89 -25.23
N TYR A 102 -11.66 -25.92 -24.47
CA TYR A 102 -11.39 -24.58 -24.98
C TYR A 102 -10.05 -24.55 -25.72
N GLN A 103 -10.02 -23.88 -26.86
CA GLN A 103 -8.82 -23.63 -27.63
C GLN A 103 -8.81 -22.19 -28.13
N ALA A 104 -7.68 -21.49 -27.93
CA ALA A 104 -7.43 -20.17 -28.48
C ALA A 104 -6.12 -20.15 -29.29
N ALA A 105 -6.04 -19.26 -30.26
CA ALA A 105 -4.82 -18.98 -31.00
C ALA A 105 -4.50 -17.49 -30.89
N ILE A 106 -3.29 -17.15 -30.42
CA ILE A 106 -2.85 -15.77 -30.18
C ILE A 106 -1.58 -15.52 -30.98
N GLN A 107 -1.50 -14.34 -31.60
CA GLN A 107 -0.26 -13.87 -32.23
C GLN A 107 0.73 -13.44 -31.15
N CYS A 108 1.97 -13.87 -31.31
CA CYS A 108 3.11 -13.58 -30.44
C CYS A 108 4.11 -12.67 -31.14
N LEU A 109 5.02 -12.05 -30.37
CA LEU A 109 6.15 -11.30 -30.89
C LEU A 109 7.45 -11.99 -30.48
N GLU A 110 8.50 -11.79 -31.23
CA GLU A 110 9.86 -12.21 -30.83
C GLU A 110 10.27 -11.51 -29.54
N ALA A 111 11.18 -12.13 -28.82
CA ALA A 111 11.65 -11.61 -27.54
C ALA A 111 12.90 -10.74 -27.66
N ASP A 112 13.42 -10.51 -28.87
CA ASP A 112 14.68 -9.80 -29.11
C ASP A 112 14.64 -8.36 -28.61
N ASP A 113 13.47 -7.71 -28.68
CA ASP A 113 13.26 -6.36 -28.19
C ASP A 113 12.77 -6.30 -26.72
N PHE A 114 12.66 -7.46 -26.04
CA PHE A 114 12.23 -7.47 -24.64
C PHE A 114 13.38 -6.99 -23.74
N PRO A 115 13.14 -6.00 -22.83
CA PRO A 115 14.18 -5.43 -21.99
C PRO A 115 14.84 -6.47 -21.08
N SER A 116 16.15 -6.32 -20.88
CA SER A 116 16.86 -7.11 -19.86
C SER A 116 16.40 -6.71 -18.46
N ILE A 117 16.12 -7.69 -17.62
CA ILE A 117 15.73 -7.50 -16.22
C ILE A 117 16.95 -7.69 -15.33
N ALA A 118 17.07 -6.85 -14.29
CA ALA A 118 18.16 -6.93 -13.33
C ALA A 118 18.16 -8.28 -12.60
N GLU A 119 19.34 -8.84 -12.39
CA GLU A 119 19.52 -10.08 -11.65
C GLU A 119 19.70 -9.83 -10.16
N PHE A 120 19.23 -10.76 -9.33
CA PHE A 120 19.45 -10.70 -7.88
C PHE A 120 20.81 -11.30 -7.53
N THR A 121 21.83 -10.44 -7.44
CA THR A 121 23.23 -10.84 -7.22
C THR A 121 23.76 -10.48 -5.84
N ALA A 122 22.90 -10.04 -4.90
CA ALA A 122 23.35 -9.64 -3.56
C ALA A 122 23.91 -10.83 -2.77
N ALA A 123 25.12 -10.67 -2.24
CA ALA A 123 25.76 -11.67 -1.39
C ALA A 123 25.10 -11.78 0.00
N GLU A 124 24.66 -10.66 0.57
CA GLU A 124 24.02 -10.59 1.88
C GLU A 124 22.71 -9.76 1.80
N PRO A 125 21.61 -10.34 1.30
CA PRO A 125 20.33 -9.65 1.28
C PRO A 125 19.78 -9.52 2.70
N LEU A 126 18.99 -8.48 2.96
CA LEU A 126 18.14 -8.45 4.14
C LEU A 126 17.10 -9.56 4.02
N LYS A 127 16.99 -10.40 5.03
CA LYS A 127 15.94 -11.41 5.14
C LYS A 127 14.91 -10.97 6.18
N ALA A 128 13.64 -10.94 5.80
CA ALA A 128 12.52 -10.62 6.67
C ALA A 128 11.39 -11.62 6.51
N GLU A 129 10.55 -11.78 7.54
CA GLU A 129 9.32 -12.56 7.43
C GLU A 129 8.36 -11.86 6.47
N ARG A 130 7.92 -12.59 5.43
CA ARG A 130 7.00 -12.04 4.41
C ARG A 130 5.70 -11.54 5.01
N ALA A 131 5.13 -12.28 5.98
CA ALA A 131 3.87 -11.90 6.61
C ALA A 131 3.98 -10.58 7.38
N VAL A 132 5.07 -10.40 8.15
CA VAL A 132 5.34 -9.16 8.90
C VAL A 132 5.57 -7.99 7.96
N PHE A 133 6.35 -8.19 6.90
CA PHE A 133 6.60 -7.14 5.92
C PHE A 133 5.31 -6.70 5.20
N LEU A 134 4.47 -7.67 4.79
CA LEU A 134 3.16 -7.42 4.19
C LEU A 134 2.23 -6.66 5.14
N GLU A 135 2.16 -7.08 6.41
CA GLU A 135 1.35 -6.41 7.42
C GLU A 135 1.81 -4.96 7.61
N ASN A 136 3.10 -4.72 7.77
CA ASN A 136 3.66 -3.40 7.92
C ASN A 136 3.33 -2.50 6.70
N LEU A 137 3.50 -3.00 5.47
CA LEU A 137 3.10 -2.25 4.26
C LEU A 137 1.60 -1.90 4.27
N ASN A 138 0.73 -2.86 4.61
CA ASN A 138 -0.72 -2.59 4.67
C ASN A 138 -1.07 -1.54 5.73
N ARG A 139 -0.40 -1.57 6.91
CA ARG A 139 -0.66 -0.64 8.02
C ARG A 139 -0.24 0.79 7.71
N ILE A 140 0.80 1.00 6.87
CA ILE A 140 1.34 2.34 6.60
C ILE A 140 0.92 2.92 5.24
N SER A 141 0.41 2.10 4.32
CA SER A 141 0.16 2.52 2.93
C SER A 141 -0.81 3.70 2.80
N PHE A 142 -1.77 3.84 3.70
CA PHE A 142 -2.74 4.96 3.69
C PHE A 142 -2.09 6.33 3.89
N SER A 143 -0.91 6.38 4.51
CA SER A 143 -0.17 7.61 4.77
C SER A 143 0.85 7.98 3.70
N ILE A 144 0.93 7.22 2.59
CA ILE A 144 1.76 7.60 1.45
C ILE A 144 1.12 8.80 0.75
N SER A 145 1.92 9.83 0.43
CA SER A 145 1.41 10.97 -0.33
C SER A 145 1.02 10.59 -1.75
N ASP A 146 -0.05 11.18 -2.26
CA ASP A 146 -0.45 11.19 -3.68
C ASP A 146 -0.09 12.49 -4.40
N ASN A 147 0.45 13.47 -3.66
CA ASN A 147 0.77 14.79 -4.16
C ASN A 147 2.14 14.80 -4.89
N GLU A 148 2.11 14.86 -6.22
CA GLU A 148 3.31 14.89 -7.07
C GLU A 148 4.25 16.07 -6.79
N ALA A 149 3.78 17.17 -6.20
CA ALA A 149 4.63 18.29 -5.79
C ALA A 149 5.53 17.93 -4.59
N ARG A 150 5.18 16.90 -3.82
CA ARG A 150 5.94 16.41 -2.65
C ARG A 150 6.67 15.11 -2.96
N LYS A 151 7.52 15.12 -3.98
CA LYS A 151 8.23 13.91 -4.47
C LYS A 151 8.95 13.10 -3.38
N ASN A 152 9.38 13.75 -2.31
CA ASN A 152 10.04 13.12 -1.17
C ASN A 152 9.09 12.30 -0.27
N LEU A 153 7.76 12.44 -0.44
CA LEU A 153 6.75 11.70 0.31
C LEU A 153 6.01 10.65 -0.55
N LEU A 154 6.32 10.57 -1.86
CA LEU A 154 5.78 9.58 -2.78
C LEU A 154 6.49 8.23 -2.63
N ALA A 155 6.70 7.78 -1.40
CA ALA A 155 7.40 6.53 -1.13
C ALA A 155 7.10 6.01 0.28
N VAL A 156 7.35 4.71 0.46
CA VAL A 156 7.59 4.09 1.75
C VAL A 156 9.09 4.15 2.04
N PHE A 157 9.47 4.56 3.23
CA PHE A 157 10.85 4.70 3.64
C PHE A 157 11.25 3.64 4.67
N ILE A 158 12.33 2.92 4.41
CA ILE A 158 12.95 1.96 5.32
C ILE A 158 14.25 2.55 5.83
N ASN A 159 14.35 2.76 7.14
CA ASN A 159 15.56 3.31 7.76
C ASN A 159 15.58 3.08 9.27
N GLY A 160 16.76 2.77 9.81
CA GLY A 160 17.01 2.77 11.24
C GLY A 160 16.13 1.82 12.06
N GLY A 161 15.73 0.67 11.49
CA GLY A 161 14.86 -0.30 12.13
C GLY A 161 13.36 0.02 12.04
N TYR A 162 12.97 0.90 11.13
CA TYR A 162 11.58 1.32 10.89
C TYR A 162 11.22 1.28 9.42
N ILE A 163 9.95 0.99 9.15
CA ILE A 163 9.29 1.23 7.87
C ILE A 163 8.23 2.31 8.09
N GLN A 164 8.17 3.31 7.22
CA GLN A 164 7.39 4.51 7.47
C GLN A 164 6.90 5.18 6.19
N ALA A 165 5.80 5.92 6.31
CA ALA A 165 5.23 6.74 5.25
C ALA A 165 4.62 8.02 5.82
N SER A 166 4.47 9.05 4.99
CA SER A 166 3.81 10.31 5.35
C SER A 166 3.34 11.07 4.12
N ASP A 167 2.22 11.77 4.25
CA ASP A 167 1.74 12.78 3.28
C ASP A 167 1.97 14.23 3.76
N GLY A 168 2.53 14.37 4.98
CA GLY A 168 2.76 15.66 5.66
C GLY A 168 1.62 16.09 6.59
N HIS A 169 0.46 15.42 6.57
CA HIS A 169 -0.67 15.60 7.49
C HIS A 169 -0.83 14.42 8.42
N VAL A 170 -0.64 13.24 7.91
CA VAL A 170 -0.54 12.00 8.66
C VAL A 170 0.81 11.34 8.40
N SER A 171 1.32 10.64 9.39
CA SER A 171 2.52 9.81 9.27
C SER A 171 2.29 8.50 10.00
N SER A 172 2.76 7.42 9.44
CA SER A 172 2.71 6.09 10.06
C SER A 172 4.08 5.42 10.05
N VAL A 173 4.37 4.74 11.14
CA VAL A 173 5.66 4.09 11.40
C VAL A 173 5.40 2.72 11.99
N CYS A 174 6.05 1.68 11.46
CA CYS A 174 6.13 0.36 12.08
C CYS A 174 7.58 0.03 12.41
N LYS A 175 7.81 -0.68 13.50
CA LYS A 175 9.13 -1.28 13.73
C LYS A 175 9.38 -2.35 12.68
N PHE A 176 10.54 -2.29 12.09
CA PHE A 176 10.98 -3.24 11.08
C PHE A 176 12.48 -3.45 11.26
N PRO A 177 12.90 -4.46 12.03
CA PRO A 177 14.30 -4.78 12.23
C PRO A 177 15.00 -4.98 10.89
N SER A 178 15.85 -4.06 10.50
CA SER A 178 16.43 -4.02 9.17
C SER A 178 17.85 -3.47 9.22
N SER A 179 18.76 -4.10 8.49
CA SER A 179 20.08 -3.57 8.17
C SER A 179 20.06 -2.63 6.96
N ILE A 180 18.91 -2.54 6.27
CA ILE A 180 18.73 -1.61 5.15
C ILE A 180 18.49 -0.21 5.70
N GLU A 181 19.30 0.74 5.24
CA GLU A 181 19.16 2.14 5.59
C GLU A 181 18.88 2.98 4.34
N ASN A 182 18.18 4.10 4.55
CA ASN A 182 17.90 5.11 3.53
C ASN A 182 17.30 4.57 2.23
N THR A 183 16.42 3.57 2.33
CA THR A 183 15.80 2.92 1.17
C THR A 183 14.36 3.38 0.98
N LEU A 184 14.04 3.82 -0.23
CA LEU A 184 12.72 4.28 -0.64
C LEU A 184 12.06 3.29 -1.60
N ILE A 185 10.90 2.77 -1.23
CA ILE A 185 10.02 2.02 -2.13
C ILE A 185 9.06 3.04 -2.76
N PRO A 186 9.12 3.27 -4.08
CA PRO A 186 8.21 4.22 -4.74
C PRO A 186 6.74 3.89 -4.49
N SER A 187 5.90 4.90 -4.29
CA SER A 187 4.45 4.73 -4.03
C SER A 187 3.77 3.87 -5.09
N LEU A 188 4.13 4.04 -6.35
CA LEU A 188 3.59 3.26 -7.47
C LEU A 188 3.93 1.78 -7.39
N ALA A 189 5.04 1.40 -6.76
CA ALA A 189 5.46 0.01 -6.61
C ALA A 189 4.74 -0.70 -5.44
N VAL A 190 4.25 0.05 -4.44
CA VAL A 190 3.69 -0.53 -3.21
C VAL A 190 2.46 -1.42 -3.45
N PRO A 191 1.44 -1.01 -4.24
CA PRO A 191 0.28 -1.86 -4.51
C PRO A 191 0.65 -3.19 -5.18
N ASP A 192 1.59 -3.16 -6.12
CA ASP A 192 2.04 -4.33 -6.85
C ASP A 192 2.91 -5.24 -6.00
N LEU A 193 3.79 -4.67 -5.18
CA LEU A 193 4.57 -5.42 -4.18
C LEU A 193 3.63 -6.12 -3.19
N VAL A 194 2.62 -5.44 -2.65
CA VAL A 194 1.60 -6.03 -1.77
C VAL A 194 0.89 -7.19 -2.46
N ARG A 195 0.56 -7.06 -3.75
CA ARG A 195 -0.07 -8.14 -4.52
C ARG A 195 0.84 -9.34 -4.71
N VAL A 196 2.11 -9.12 -5.03
CA VAL A 196 3.12 -10.18 -5.15
C VAL A 196 3.29 -10.90 -3.81
N LEU A 197 3.42 -10.16 -2.71
CA LEU A 197 3.53 -10.70 -1.35
C LEU A 197 2.32 -11.56 -0.95
N ARG A 198 1.09 -11.11 -1.27
CA ARG A 198 -0.15 -11.86 -0.97
C ARG A 198 -0.26 -13.17 -1.74
N ASN A 199 0.24 -13.20 -2.98
CA ASN A 199 0.17 -14.37 -3.87
C ASN A 199 1.43 -15.26 -3.78
N SER A 200 2.32 -15.02 -2.82
CA SER A 200 3.48 -15.87 -2.55
C SER A 200 3.24 -16.78 -1.35
N SER A 201 3.72 -18.02 -1.43
CA SER A 201 3.79 -18.96 -0.31
C SER A 201 5.11 -18.89 0.45
N ALA A 202 6.07 -18.08 0.01
CA ALA A 202 7.35 -17.92 0.66
C ALA A 202 7.18 -17.50 2.13
N GLU A 203 7.92 -18.12 3.03
CA GLU A 203 7.95 -17.72 4.45
C GLU A 203 8.71 -16.41 4.65
N PHE A 204 9.78 -16.25 3.87
CA PHE A 204 10.67 -15.09 3.95
C PHE A 204 10.69 -14.31 2.62
N ILE A 205 11.01 -13.03 2.75
CA ILE A 205 11.39 -12.16 1.63
C ILE A 205 12.84 -11.75 1.82
N GLU A 206 13.59 -11.75 0.75
CA GLU A 206 14.94 -11.21 0.70
C GLU A 206 14.94 -9.90 -0.07
N ILE A 207 15.54 -8.88 0.52
CA ILE A 207 15.56 -7.52 -0.01
C ILE A 207 17.00 -7.12 -0.28
N ALA A 208 17.28 -6.62 -1.46
CA ALA A 208 18.58 -6.14 -1.86
C ALA A 208 18.46 -4.83 -2.64
N THR A 209 19.50 -4.02 -2.58
CA THR A 209 19.61 -2.76 -3.33
C THR A 209 20.81 -2.82 -4.28
N THR A 210 20.64 -2.24 -5.46
CA THR A 210 21.73 -1.88 -6.37
C THR A 210 21.77 -0.36 -6.50
N ASP A 211 22.63 0.19 -7.33
CA ASP A 211 22.69 1.64 -7.58
C ASP A 211 21.38 2.21 -8.14
N SER A 212 20.58 1.39 -8.81
CA SER A 212 19.40 1.85 -9.55
C SER A 212 18.10 1.13 -9.17
N PHE A 213 18.17 -0.02 -8.53
CA PHE A 213 17.03 -0.89 -8.29
C PHE A 213 16.96 -1.39 -6.85
N LEU A 214 15.74 -1.56 -6.39
CA LEU A 214 15.39 -2.31 -5.20
C LEU A 214 14.77 -3.64 -5.65
N LEU A 215 15.33 -4.75 -5.16
CA LEU A 215 14.98 -6.10 -5.54
C LEU A 215 14.40 -6.84 -4.36
N PHE A 216 13.32 -7.54 -4.61
CA PHE A 216 12.63 -8.41 -3.64
C PHE A 216 12.61 -9.83 -4.20
N ARG A 217 13.19 -10.79 -3.47
CA ARG A 217 13.17 -12.20 -3.82
C ARG A 217 12.25 -12.96 -2.86
N LEU A 218 11.35 -13.75 -3.43
CA LEU A 218 10.40 -14.62 -2.75
C LEU A 218 10.56 -16.04 -3.31
N ASP A 219 11.29 -16.89 -2.63
CA ASP A 219 11.79 -18.16 -3.15
C ASP A 219 12.59 -17.95 -4.45
N LYS A 220 12.02 -18.34 -5.59
CA LYS A 220 12.61 -18.13 -6.92
C LYS A 220 12.09 -16.86 -7.62
N ASP A 221 10.95 -16.33 -7.21
CA ASP A 221 10.32 -15.18 -7.86
C ASP A 221 11.01 -13.87 -7.46
N LEU A 222 11.08 -12.92 -8.41
CA LEU A 222 11.62 -11.59 -8.19
C LEU A 222 10.57 -10.53 -8.49
N PHE A 223 10.52 -9.51 -7.63
CA PHE A 223 9.88 -8.23 -7.88
C PHE A 223 10.94 -7.15 -7.79
N ILE A 224 11.00 -6.27 -8.78
CA ILE A 224 12.06 -5.27 -8.92
C ILE A 224 11.41 -3.93 -9.18
N THR A 225 11.89 -2.89 -8.48
CA THR A 225 11.48 -1.50 -8.71
C THR A 225 12.69 -0.58 -8.78
N ARG A 226 12.58 0.53 -9.52
CA ARG A 226 13.60 1.57 -9.48
C ARG A 226 13.70 2.18 -8.10
N LEU A 227 14.91 2.52 -7.68
CA LEU A 227 15.13 3.30 -6.45
C LEU A 227 14.71 4.75 -6.65
N SER A 228 14.00 5.29 -5.68
CA SER A 228 13.82 6.73 -5.54
C SER A 228 15.01 7.35 -4.82
N GLN A 229 15.56 8.44 -5.34
CA GLN A 229 16.67 9.19 -4.74
C GLN A 229 16.19 10.41 -3.93
N ALA A 230 14.93 10.48 -3.57
CA ALA A 230 14.37 11.58 -2.79
C ALA A 230 14.84 11.53 -1.33
N ASN A 231 14.85 12.69 -0.65
CA ASN A 231 15.16 12.78 0.78
C ASN A 231 13.87 12.69 1.60
N PHE A 232 13.61 11.54 2.21
CA PHE A 232 12.46 11.38 3.11
C PHE A 232 12.76 12.00 4.49
N PRO A 233 11.81 12.67 5.15
CA PRO A 233 11.99 13.20 6.49
C PRO A 233 12.08 12.06 7.52
N ASP A 234 13.11 12.06 8.37
CA ASP A 234 13.24 11.09 9.47
C ASP A 234 12.19 11.40 10.58
N ILE A 235 11.04 10.76 10.47
CA ILE A 235 9.89 10.97 11.36
C ILE A 235 10.19 10.53 12.79
N PRO A 236 10.77 9.34 13.06
CA PRO A 236 11.08 8.92 14.41
C PRO A 236 11.97 9.89 15.17
N LYS A 237 12.98 10.45 14.52
CA LYS A 237 13.89 11.42 15.17
C LYS A 237 13.26 12.78 15.39
N LYS A 238 12.42 13.24 14.45
CA LYS A 238 11.92 14.61 14.45
C LYS A 238 10.61 14.79 15.21
N VAL A 239 9.75 13.80 15.23
CA VAL A 239 8.35 13.96 15.65
C VAL A 239 7.96 13.06 16.83
N LEU A 240 8.53 11.84 16.98
CA LEU A 240 8.16 10.95 18.10
C LEU A 240 8.60 11.50 19.47
N LYS A 241 9.79 12.13 19.57
CA LYS A 241 10.33 12.62 20.83
C LYS A 241 9.52 13.75 21.48
N PRO A 242 9.02 14.77 20.75
CA PRO A 242 8.25 15.86 21.35
C PRO A 242 6.89 15.46 21.90
N THR A 243 6.28 14.37 21.40
CA THR A 243 4.93 13.94 21.81
C THR A 243 4.92 13.13 23.11
N GLU A 244 6.09 12.80 23.67
CA GLU A 244 6.21 11.94 24.86
C GLU A 244 6.02 12.67 26.20
N LYS A 245 5.99 14.02 26.23
CA LYS A 245 5.90 14.79 27.48
C LYS A 245 4.45 15.11 27.84
N ASN A 246 3.96 14.51 28.95
CA ASN A 246 2.66 14.79 29.59
C ASN A 246 1.48 14.89 28.60
N PRO A 247 1.15 13.85 27.86
CA PRO A 247 0.04 13.90 26.93
C PRO A 247 -1.30 13.85 27.66
N ILE A 248 -2.30 14.52 27.10
CA ILE A 248 -3.70 14.23 27.39
C ILE A 248 -4.01 12.88 26.74
N VAL A 249 -4.58 11.97 27.49
CA VAL A 249 -4.91 10.62 27.01
C VAL A 249 -6.41 10.49 26.89
N ALA A 250 -6.90 10.06 25.71
CA ALA A 250 -8.29 9.74 25.47
C ALA A 250 -8.39 8.36 24.82
N THR A 251 -9.19 7.47 25.42
CA THR A 251 -9.38 6.09 24.96
C THR A 251 -10.86 5.82 24.68
N VAL A 252 -11.16 5.27 23.51
CA VAL A 252 -12.52 4.97 23.05
C VAL A 252 -12.59 3.58 22.44
N ASP A 253 -13.78 2.98 22.43
CA ASP A 253 -14.05 1.77 21.63
C ASP A 253 -13.92 2.10 20.15
N LYS A 254 -13.06 1.37 19.44
CA LYS A 254 -12.75 1.60 18.02
C LYS A 254 -13.97 1.41 17.12
N LYS A 255 -14.81 0.40 17.36
CA LYS A 255 -16.01 0.13 16.56
C LYS A 255 -17.05 1.21 16.72
N ALA A 256 -17.24 1.69 17.96
CA ALA A 256 -18.13 2.82 18.23
C ALA A 256 -17.64 4.08 17.53
N LEU A 257 -16.34 4.40 17.61
CA LEU A 257 -15.74 5.56 16.94
C LEU A 257 -15.95 5.51 15.42
N VAL A 258 -15.64 4.37 14.77
CA VAL A 258 -15.84 4.19 13.33
C VAL A 258 -17.31 4.34 12.96
N GLY A 259 -18.24 3.78 13.75
CA GLY A 259 -19.67 3.91 13.53
C GLY A 259 -20.17 5.36 13.57
N VAL A 260 -19.72 6.11 14.58
CA VAL A 260 -20.08 7.54 14.73
C VAL A 260 -19.45 8.39 13.64
N LEU A 261 -18.16 8.19 13.33
CA LEU A 261 -17.50 8.94 12.26
C LEU A 261 -18.21 8.77 10.92
N ASN A 262 -18.64 7.54 10.57
CA ASN A 262 -19.38 7.30 9.32
C ASN A 262 -20.74 8.01 9.26
N ARG A 263 -21.38 8.26 10.41
CA ARG A 263 -22.65 9.02 10.47
C ARG A 263 -22.43 10.53 10.51
N VAL A 264 -21.54 11.00 11.38
CA VAL A 264 -21.29 12.42 11.57
C VAL A 264 -20.62 13.05 10.34
N SER A 265 -19.75 12.31 9.65
CA SER A 265 -19.06 12.81 8.45
C SER A 265 -19.98 13.11 7.26
N ILE A 266 -21.26 12.63 7.27
CA ILE A 266 -22.23 12.91 6.20
C ILE A 266 -22.44 14.42 6.02
N THR A 267 -22.35 15.19 7.11
CA THR A 267 -22.45 16.66 7.09
C THR A 267 -21.10 17.35 7.19
N SER A 268 -19.98 16.65 6.95
CA SER A 268 -18.67 17.30 6.95
C SER A 268 -18.48 18.14 5.68
N ASN A 269 -17.72 19.21 5.79
CA ASN A 269 -17.32 20.00 4.63
C ASN A 269 -16.41 19.16 3.71
N ALA A 270 -16.82 18.99 2.46
CA ALA A 270 -16.14 18.14 1.47
C ALA A 270 -14.67 18.54 1.18
N ASN A 271 -14.29 19.81 1.40
CA ASN A 271 -12.93 20.29 1.16
C ASN A 271 -12.00 20.04 2.35
N SER A 272 -12.50 20.20 3.57
CA SER A 272 -11.69 20.07 4.79
C SER A 272 -11.76 18.68 5.41
N LEU A 273 -12.83 17.93 5.15
CA LEU A 273 -13.12 16.61 5.77
C LEU A 273 -13.05 16.67 7.31
N ALA A 274 -13.35 17.87 7.88
CA ALA A 274 -13.16 18.16 9.28
C ALA A 274 -14.30 17.64 10.13
N VAL A 275 -13.96 16.95 11.21
CA VAL A 275 -14.85 16.60 12.33
C VAL A 275 -14.24 17.18 13.60
N ALA A 276 -15.05 17.85 14.41
CA ALA A 276 -14.68 18.32 15.73
C ALA A 276 -14.82 17.20 16.75
N PHE A 277 -13.80 17.05 17.58
CA PHE A 277 -13.68 16.10 18.68
C PHE A 277 -13.67 16.87 19.98
N LYS A 278 -14.66 16.67 20.85
CA LYS A 278 -14.73 17.25 22.18
C LYS A 278 -14.73 16.15 23.22
N VAL A 279 -13.68 16.06 23.98
CA VAL A 279 -13.49 15.11 25.09
C VAL A 279 -13.82 15.85 26.39
N ALA A 280 -14.90 15.44 27.07
CA ALA A 280 -15.31 16.00 28.36
C ALA A 280 -16.34 15.06 29.04
N ASN A 281 -16.41 15.08 30.38
CA ASN A 281 -17.43 14.34 31.14
C ASN A 281 -17.50 12.85 30.83
N SER A 282 -16.38 12.17 30.65
CA SER A 282 -16.26 10.77 30.26
C SER A 282 -16.96 10.43 28.92
N LYS A 283 -17.05 11.42 28.02
CA LYS A 283 -17.61 11.30 26.69
C LYS A 283 -16.67 11.89 25.65
N LEU A 284 -16.74 11.33 24.44
CA LEU A 284 -16.24 11.96 23.23
C LEU A 284 -17.44 12.35 22.37
N GLN A 285 -17.67 13.64 22.22
CA GLN A 285 -18.62 14.20 21.29
C GLN A 285 -17.93 14.48 19.96
N LEU A 286 -18.51 14.00 18.88
CA LEU A 286 -18.10 14.29 17.53
C LEU A 286 -19.16 15.17 16.85
N SER A 287 -18.72 16.20 16.13
CA SER A 287 -19.62 17.05 15.36
C SER A 287 -19.00 17.47 14.03
N ALA A 288 -19.83 17.59 13.02
CA ALA A 288 -19.46 18.09 11.70
C ALA A 288 -20.53 19.06 11.20
N ALA A 289 -20.09 20.02 10.39
CA ALA A 289 -20.99 20.93 9.68
C ALA A 289 -20.46 21.20 8.26
N ASP A 290 -21.37 21.34 7.31
CA ASP A 290 -21.07 21.75 5.95
C ASP A 290 -21.26 23.27 5.76
N LEU A 291 -21.01 23.75 4.54
CA LEU A 291 -21.14 25.17 4.19
C LEU A 291 -22.62 25.62 4.04
N GLU A 292 -23.55 24.67 3.97
CA GLU A 292 -24.99 24.93 3.85
C GLU A 292 -25.67 25.05 5.22
N GLY A 293 -24.93 24.76 6.32
CA GLY A 293 -25.42 24.82 7.68
C GLY A 293 -26.04 23.51 8.17
N ASN A 294 -25.84 22.40 7.45
CA ASN A 294 -26.25 21.08 7.96
C ASN A 294 -25.25 20.63 9.04
N ILE A 295 -25.78 20.14 10.17
CA ILE A 295 -24.97 19.77 11.34
C ILE A 295 -25.34 18.35 11.78
N SER A 296 -24.35 17.54 12.10
CA SER A 296 -24.50 16.26 12.78
C SER A 296 -23.68 16.23 14.05
N THR A 297 -24.23 15.65 15.10
CA THR A 297 -23.53 15.49 16.39
C THR A 297 -23.89 14.13 17.00
N GLU A 298 -22.90 13.43 17.54
CA GLU A 298 -23.10 12.18 18.26
C GLU A 298 -22.04 11.99 19.34
N GLU A 299 -22.35 11.25 20.41
CA GLU A 299 -21.47 11.01 21.56
C GLU A 299 -21.24 9.52 21.79
N ILE A 300 -20.03 9.18 22.23
CA ILE A 300 -19.65 7.85 22.72
C ILE A 300 -18.91 7.97 24.06
N ASP A 301 -18.84 6.85 24.78
CA ASP A 301 -18.06 6.76 26.01
C ASP A 301 -16.57 6.95 25.72
N CYS A 302 -15.87 7.67 26.59
CA CYS A 302 -14.45 7.98 26.48
C CYS A 302 -13.79 8.02 27.87
N GLU A 303 -12.77 7.19 28.04
CA GLU A 303 -11.89 7.33 29.20
C GLU A 303 -10.85 8.40 28.90
N HIS A 304 -10.70 9.40 29.77
CA HIS A 304 -9.74 10.48 29.58
C HIS A 304 -9.24 11.05 30.91
N ASN A 305 -8.08 11.71 30.87
CA ASN A 305 -7.47 12.33 32.03
C ASN A 305 -7.63 13.85 32.09
N GLU A 306 -7.96 14.51 30.98
CA GLU A 306 -8.15 15.96 30.90
C GLU A 306 -9.11 16.29 29.73
N ASP A 307 -9.93 17.32 29.89
CA ASP A 307 -10.85 17.79 28.86
C ASP A 307 -10.09 18.51 27.74
N ILE A 308 -10.48 18.24 26.48
CA ILE A 308 -9.85 18.86 25.31
C ILE A 308 -10.79 18.89 24.11
N GLU A 309 -10.59 19.89 23.23
CA GLU A 309 -11.32 20.01 21.96
C GLU A 309 -10.33 20.26 20.81
N PHE A 310 -10.51 19.55 19.70
CA PHE A 310 -9.66 19.63 18.52
C PHE A 310 -10.41 19.14 17.26
N ASN A 311 -9.90 19.50 16.08
CA ASN A 311 -10.46 19.07 14.81
C ASN A 311 -9.49 18.13 14.09
N LEU A 312 -10.05 17.07 13.47
CA LEU A 312 -9.30 16.11 12.65
C LEU A 312 -9.99 15.91 11.30
N ASN A 313 -9.19 15.55 10.31
CA ASN A 313 -9.70 14.94 9.09
C ASN A 313 -10.19 13.53 9.44
N TYR A 314 -11.48 13.26 9.25
CA TYR A 314 -12.10 12.01 9.64
C TYR A 314 -11.63 10.81 8.82
N GLU A 315 -11.25 11.00 7.55
CA GLU A 315 -10.75 9.92 6.69
C GLU A 315 -9.45 9.35 7.24
N TYR A 316 -8.51 10.19 7.67
CA TYR A 316 -7.30 9.72 8.32
C TYR A 316 -7.58 8.95 9.62
N VAL A 317 -8.57 9.39 10.41
CA VAL A 317 -8.95 8.65 11.63
C VAL A 317 -9.53 7.28 11.28
N LEU A 318 -10.36 7.19 10.24
CA LEU A 318 -10.90 5.91 9.76
C LEU A 318 -9.78 4.98 9.24
N ASP A 319 -8.80 5.51 8.52
CA ASP A 319 -7.69 4.73 8.01
C ASP A 319 -6.74 4.26 9.13
N ILE A 320 -6.50 5.10 10.12
CA ILE A 320 -5.79 4.69 11.34
C ILE A 320 -6.56 3.58 12.06
N CYS A 321 -7.87 3.69 12.21
CA CYS A 321 -8.70 2.63 12.81
C CYS A 321 -8.62 1.28 12.07
N LYS A 322 -8.49 1.29 10.74
CA LYS A 322 -8.26 0.08 9.93
C LYS A 322 -6.88 -0.54 10.20
N SER A 323 -5.89 0.29 10.53
CA SER A 323 -4.50 -0.11 10.75
C SER A 323 -4.20 -0.55 12.20
N VAL A 324 -5.06 -0.19 13.15
CA VAL A 324 -4.97 -0.57 14.57
C VAL A 324 -5.64 -1.92 14.78
N SER A 325 -4.93 -2.85 15.43
CA SER A 325 -5.43 -4.22 15.73
C SER A 325 -6.27 -4.28 17.00
N SER A 326 -5.97 -3.45 18.00
CA SER A 326 -6.69 -3.40 19.28
C SER A 326 -8.15 -2.96 19.13
N ASP A 327 -9.02 -3.42 20.03
CA ASP A 327 -10.43 -3.03 20.06
C ASP A 327 -10.63 -1.57 20.52
N ASN A 328 -9.69 -1.02 21.27
CA ASN A 328 -9.69 0.36 21.73
C ASN A 328 -8.69 1.21 20.96
N LEU A 329 -9.05 2.46 20.68
CA LEU A 329 -8.18 3.48 20.14
C LEU A 329 -7.77 4.44 21.25
N THR A 330 -6.46 4.50 21.56
CA THR A 330 -5.91 5.44 22.53
C THR A 330 -5.17 6.56 21.83
N MET A 331 -5.64 7.78 22.01
CA MET A 331 -5.08 9.02 21.48
C MET A 331 -4.24 9.70 22.55
N LYS A 332 -2.96 9.97 22.27
CA LYS A 332 -2.07 10.81 23.09
C LYS A 332 -2.00 12.19 22.46
N ILE A 333 -2.56 13.17 23.14
CA ILE A 333 -2.80 14.51 22.61
C ILE A 333 -1.93 15.50 23.41
N HIS A 334 -1.18 16.34 22.74
CA HIS A 334 -0.41 17.40 23.37
C HIS A 334 -1.22 18.71 23.37
N PRO A 335 -1.20 19.56 24.45
CA PRO A 335 -1.92 20.83 24.47
C PRO A 335 -1.54 21.77 23.31
N ASN A 336 -0.26 21.78 22.90
CA ASN A 336 0.18 22.58 21.76
C ASN A 336 -0.36 22.00 20.43
N LEU A 337 -1.18 22.78 19.72
CA LEU A 337 -1.84 22.41 18.46
C LEU A 337 -0.87 22.04 17.32
N ARG A 338 0.39 22.48 17.37
CA ARG A 338 1.40 22.16 16.34
C ARG A 338 2.02 20.78 16.49
N ILE A 339 1.76 20.10 17.62
CA ILE A 339 2.24 18.77 17.89
C ILE A 339 1.14 17.77 17.44
N PRO A 340 1.46 16.78 16.61
CA PRO A 340 0.47 15.81 16.14
C PRO A 340 -0.09 14.96 17.29
N ILE A 341 -1.31 14.46 17.12
CA ILE A 341 -1.87 13.42 17.97
C ILE A 341 -1.13 12.12 17.64
N ARG A 342 -0.77 11.37 18.69
CA ARG A 342 -0.09 10.09 18.57
C ARG A 342 -1.04 8.95 18.95
N ILE A 343 -1.09 7.92 18.10
CA ILE A 343 -1.85 6.70 18.29
C ILE A 343 -0.89 5.53 18.16
N GLU A 344 -0.89 4.63 19.14
CA GLU A 344 0.02 3.49 19.20
C GLU A 344 -0.73 2.18 19.29
N ASP A 345 -0.22 1.15 18.60
CA ASP A 345 -0.74 -0.21 18.64
C ASP A 345 0.40 -1.20 18.38
N GLY A 346 1.00 -1.73 19.45
CA GLY A 346 2.17 -2.60 19.36
C GLY A 346 3.36 -1.89 18.71
N ASP A 347 3.79 -2.41 17.57
CA ASP A 347 4.91 -1.84 16.80
C ASP A 347 4.51 -0.73 15.83
N PHE A 348 3.22 -0.44 15.71
CA PHE A 348 2.68 0.62 14.88
C PHE A 348 2.48 1.92 15.66
N THR A 349 2.84 3.03 15.04
CA THR A 349 2.55 4.39 15.53
C THR A 349 2.03 5.24 14.39
N ALA A 350 0.88 5.87 14.58
CA ALA A 350 0.37 6.93 13.70
C ALA A 350 0.51 8.29 14.39
N LEU A 351 0.85 9.30 13.59
CA LEU A 351 0.93 10.72 13.98
C LEU A 351 -0.03 11.48 13.08
N LEU A 352 -1.03 12.15 13.67
CA LEU A 352 -2.07 12.87 12.93
C LEU A 352 -2.05 14.35 13.28
N MET A 353 -1.84 15.22 12.29
CA MET A 353 -1.91 16.67 12.48
C MET A 353 -3.35 17.12 12.70
N ARG A 354 -3.53 18.02 13.64
CA ARG A 354 -4.82 18.66 13.89
C ARG A 354 -5.11 19.73 12.85
N LEU A 355 -6.37 19.84 12.47
CA LEU A 355 -6.86 20.92 11.63
C LEU A 355 -7.00 22.21 12.45
N ALA A 356 -6.92 23.36 11.79
CA ALA A 356 -7.23 24.63 12.43
C ALA A 356 -8.68 24.62 12.96
N PRO A 357 -8.98 25.34 14.06
CA PRO A 357 -10.35 25.50 14.53
C PRO A 357 -11.24 26.02 13.38
N THR A 358 -12.32 25.32 13.11
CA THR A 358 -13.30 25.73 12.09
C THR A 358 -14.02 27.00 12.57
N ALA A 359 -14.34 27.92 11.68
CA ALA A 359 -14.99 29.21 11.98
C ALA A 359 -16.39 29.13 12.68
N LEU A 360 -16.87 27.94 12.97
CA LEU A 360 -18.11 27.70 13.73
C LEU A 360 -18.13 28.30 15.15
N LYS A 361 -16.96 28.71 15.70
CA LYS A 361 -16.90 29.40 16.99
C LYS A 361 -17.24 30.91 16.93
N GLN A 362 -17.21 31.54 15.76
CA GLN A 362 -17.42 32.99 15.65
C GLN A 362 -18.89 33.41 15.79
N GLU A 363 -19.84 32.57 15.35
CA GLU A 363 -21.28 32.94 15.46
C GLU A 363 -21.87 32.76 16.87
N ASN A 364 -21.31 31.84 17.68
CA ASN A 364 -21.81 31.67 19.07
C ASN A 364 -21.30 32.70 20.05
N ASP A 365 -20.19 33.39 19.78
CA ASP A 365 -19.69 34.47 20.63
C ASP A 365 -20.32 35.82 20.27
N GLU A 366 -20.65 36.06 19.00
CA GLU A 366 -21.39 37.27 18.58
C GLU A 366 -22.87 37.26 19.05
N SER A 367 -23.52 36.09 19.10
CA SER A 367 -24.88 35.97 19.65
C SER A 367 -24.97 36.15 21.16
N LYS A 368 -23.87 35.95 21.92
CA LYS A 368 -23.82 36.27 23.35
C LYS A 368 -23.54 37.74 23.64
N GLN A 369 -22.82 38.43 22.76
CA GLN A 369 -22.58 39.89 22.93
C GLN A 369 -23.79 40.75 22.56
N THR A 370 -24.71 40.25 21.70
CA THR A 370 -25.96 40.95 21.35
C THR A 370 -27.12 40.72 22.36
N ALA A 371 -26.96 39.80 23.29
CA ALA A 371 -27.96 39.54 24.35
C ALA A 371 -27.65 40.28 25.68
N GLU A 372 -26.52 40.98 25.77
CA GLU A 372 -26.14 41.77 26.97
C GLU A 372 -26.12 43.29 26.74
N ASN A 373 -26.72 43.83 25.64
CA ASN A 373 -26.90 45.27 25.43
C ASN A 373 -28.38 45.66 25.37
#